data_df18c01867214d4c1d846e01bf56e2d2
#
_entry.id   df18c01867214d4c1d846e01bf56e2d2
#
_cell.length_a   1.000
_cell.length_b   1.000
_cell.length_c   1.000
_cell.angle_alpha   90.00
_cell.angle_beta   90.00
_cell.angle_gamma   90.00
#
_symmetry.space_group_name_H-M   'P 1'
#
loop_
_entity.id
_entity.type
_entity.pdbx_description
1 polymer ?
#
loop_
_entity_poly.entity_id
_entity_poly.type
_entity_poly.pdbx_seq_one_letter_code
_entity_poly.pdbx_strand_id
1 'polypeptide(L)'
;EAASPEMAEEIRVKVLGKKGKLTEILRSMGSLGAEERKEVGKRANEVRGEIENLLDEKMTELKEKKKQARLAAEVIDVTEPGRIKELGVKHPITQTIDEMSKIFMNMGFEIVEGPEVETVFMNFDALNAGPNHPSRDLTDTFYITDNTILRTQTSPVQARTLLTKEPPMKVISPGRVYRCDTPDATHSPVFHQVEGLVVGEGITMADLKGTLGEFARQMFGPDTLTKFRPHHFPFTEPSAEVDVSCFKCGGEGCSVCKGSGWIEILGCGMVHPNVLKV
;
A
#
# COMPACT_ATOMS: atom_id res chain seq x y z
N GLU A 1 16.15 -57.49 25.69
CA GLU A 1 16.60 -56.10 25.47
C GLU A 1 15.55 -55.35 24.63
N ALA A 2 15.01 -54.26 25.16
CA ALA A 2 14.08 -53.41 24.39
C ALA A 2 14.86 -52.50 23.46
N ALA A 3 14.58 -52.58 22.17
CA ALA A 3 15.23 -51.79 21.14
C ALA A 3 14.39 -50.51 20.77
N SER A 4 13.13 -50.48 21.14
CA SER A 4 12.27 -49.34 20.94
C SER A 4 11.37 -49.00 22.15
N PRO A 5 10.85 -47.79 22.31
CA PRO A 5 9.91 -47.44 23.38
C PRO A 5 8.67 -48.35 23.40
N GLU A 6 8.19 -48.71 22.19
CA GLU A 6 7.03 -49.59 22.03
C GLU A 6 7.30 -51.00 22.59
N MET A 7 8.50 -51.56 22.29
CA MET A 7 8.93 -52.84 22.86
C MET A 7 9.11 -52.78 24.36
N ALA A 8 9.58 -51.67 24.93
CA ALA A 8 9.71 -51.49 26.37
C ALA A 8 8.33 -51.51 27.07
N GLU A 9 7.32 -50.90 26.47
CA GLU A 9 5.95 -50.92 26.98
C GLU A 9 5.30 -52.30 26.85
N GLU A 10 5.56 -53.02 25.76
CA GLU A 10 5.12 -54.45 25.66
C GLU A 10 5.71 -55.34 26.76
N ILE A 11 6.99 -55.14 27.07
CA ILE A 11 7.66 -55.87 28.16
C ILE A 11 7.02 -55.49 29.50
N ARG A 12 6.73 -54.20 29.73
CA ARG A 12 6.02 -53.72 30.94
C ARG A 12 4.69 -54.41 31.12
N VAL A 13 3.88 -54.45 30.07
CA VAL A 13 2.56 -55.10 30.10
C VAL A 13 2.70 -56.60 30.32
N LYS A 14 3.70 -57.26 29.69
CA LYS A 14 3.93 -58.70 29.79
C LYS A 14 4.42 -59.14 31.18
N VAL A 15 5.13 -58.27 31.91
CA VAL A 15 5.70 -58.60 33.22
C VAL A 15 4.84 -58.07 34.34
N LEU A 16 4.42 -56.80 34.29
CA LEU A 16 3.73 -56.07 35.36
C LEU A 16 2.22 -55.93 35.15
N GLY A 17 1.72 -56.26 33.97
CA GLY A 17 0.31 -56.15 33.61
C GLY A 17 -0.62 -57.07 34.42
N LYS A 18 -1.94 -56.89 34.28
CA LYS A 18 -2.96 -57.68 35.01
C LYS A 18 -2.83 -59.21 34.84
N LYS A 19 -2.29 -59.67 33.71
CA LYS A 19 -2.00 -61.07 33.37
C LYS A 19 -0.46 -61.28 33.24
N GLY A 20 0.34 -60.41 33.82
CA GLY A 20 1.80 -60.51 33.76
C GLY A 20 2.35 -61.54 34.77
N LYS A 21 3.57 -62.02 34.44
CA LYS A 21 4.22 -63.06 35.23
C LYS A 21 4.35 -62.76 36.74
N LEU A 22 4.65 -61.51 37.09
CA LEU A 22 4.76 -61.07 38.47
C LEU A 22 3.39 -61.06 39.14
N THR A 23 2.34 -60.68 38.43
CA THR A 23 0.96 -60.69 38.95
C THR A 23 0.44 -62.13 39.17
N GLU A 24 0.84 -63.09 38.34
CA GLU A 24 0.55 -64.52 38.51
C GLU A 24 1.20 -65.08 39.75
N ILE A 25 2.47 -64.74 39.97
CA ILE A 25 3.18 -65.16 41.24
C ILE A 25 2.49 -64.58 42.47
N LEU A 26 2.11 -63.28 42.41
CA LEU A 26 1.38 -62.65 43.53
C LEU A 26 0.00 -63.29 43.77
N ARG A 27 -0.66 -63.77 42.75
CA ARG A 27 -1.95 -64.51 42.93
C ARG A 27 -1.76 -65.89 43.46
N SER A 28 -0.69 -66.60 43.13
CA SER A 28 -0.41 -67.94 43.62
C SER A 28 -0.03 -67.97 45.12
N MET A 29 0.31 -66.83 45.73
CA MET A 29 0.61 -66.72 47.17
C MET A 29 -0.59 -67.07 48.07
N GLY A 30 -1.82 -67.14 47.50
CA GLY A 30 -3.01 -67.57 48.28
C GLY A 30 -2.93 -68.94 48.87
N SER A 31 -2.06 -69.82 48.35
CA SER A 31 -1.84 -71.19 48.80
C SER A 31 -0.68 -71.38 49.80
N LEU A 32 0.04 -70.30 50.18
CA LEU A 32 1.21 -70.34 51.05
C LEU A 32 0.84 -70.01 52.51
N GLY A 33 1.68 -70.53 53.49
CA GLY A 33 1.57 -70.21 54.89
C GLY A 33 1.74 -68.72 55.21
N ALA A 34 1.30 -68.26 56.38
CA ALA A 34 1.23 -66.82 56.72
C ALA A 34 2.61 -66.11 56.74
N GLU A 35 3.67 -66.77 57.19
CA GLU A 35 5.04 -66.21 57.19
C GLU A 35 5.66 -66.20 55.81
N GLU A 36 5.55 -67.31 55.08
CA GLU A 36 6.04 -67.41 53.69
C GLU A 36 5.37 -66.40 52.75
N ARG A 37 4.07 -66.17 52.97
CA ARG A 37 3.33 -65.14 52.18
C ARG A 37 3.87 -63.73 52.39
N LYS A 38 4.28 -63.42 53.65
CA LYS A 38 4.84 -62.13 54.02
C LYS A 38 6.22 -61.90 53.35
N GLU A 39 7.04 -62.92 53.33
CA GLU A 39 8.39 -62.89 52.76
C GLU A 39 8.36 -62.82 51.22
N VAL A 40 7.56 -63.69 50.61
CA VAL A 40 7.37 -63.66 49.11
C VAL A 40 6.72 -62.36 48.66
N GLY A 41 5.74 -61.82 49.40
CA GLY A 41 5.11 -60.56 49.15
C GLY A 41 6.10 -59.39 49.22
N LYS A 42 6.97 -59.36 50.20
CA LYS A 42 8.03 -58.36 50.32
C LYS A 42 8.99 -58.42 49.13
N ARG A 43 9.48 -59.63 48.81
CA ARG A 43 10.41 -59.83 47.69
C ARG A 43 9.80 -59.54 46.34
N ALA A 44 8.54 -59.88 46.13
CA ALA A 44 7.81 -59.55 44.88
C ALA A 44 7.65 -58.03 44.67
N ASN A 45 7.40 -57.27 45.75
CA ASN A 45 7.32 -55.83 45.72
C ASN A 45 8.69 -55.18 45.47
N GLU A 46 9.77 -55.67 46.04
CA GLU A 46 11.14 -55.22 45.74
C GLU A 46 11.48 -55.42 44.28
N VAL A 47 11.28 -56.65 43.76
CA VAL A 47 11.51 -56.98 42.36
C VAL A 47 10.63 -56.15 41.43
N ARG A 48 9.39 -55.89 41.84
CA ARG A 48 8.50 -54.99 41.06
C ARG A 48 9.07 -53.58 40.94
N GLY A 49 9.55 -53.01 42.05
CA GLY A 49 10.16 -51.67 42.06
C GLY A 49 11.44 -51.63 41.23
N GLU A 50 12.30 -52.67 41.31
CA GLU A 50 13.50 -52.76 40.49
C GLU A 50 13.17 -52.82 38.97
N ILE A 51 12.16 -53.59 38.56
CA ILE A 51 11.71 -53.71 37.19
C ILE A 51 11.09 -52.39 36.70
N GLU A 52 10.27 -51.73 37.51
CA GLU A 52 9.65 -50.41 37.17
C GLU A 52 10.75 -49.38 36.94
N ASN A 53 11.72 -49.27 37.85
CA ASN A 53 12.85 -48.34 37.70
C ASN A 53 13.67 -48.60 36.42
N LEU A 54 14.05 -49.84 36.18
CA LEU A 54 14.83 -50.24 34.97
C LEU A 54 14.06 -49.97 33.67
N LEU A 55 12.75 -50.17 33.66
CA LEU A 55 11.91 -49.87 32.50
C LEU A 55 11.78 -48.37 32.28
N ASP A 56 11.61 -47.58 33.34
CA ASP A 56 11.49 -46.11 33.21
C ASP A 56 12.80 -45.47 32.77
N GLU A 57 13.95 -45.92 33.29
CA GLU A 57 15.28 -45.51 32.82
C GLU A 57 15.46 -45.85 31.33
N LYS A 58 15.13 -47.09 30.95
CA LYS A 58 15.28 -47.52 29.55
C LYS A 58 14.33 -46.81 28.61
N MET A 59 13.10 -46.56 29.01
CA MET A 59 12.12 -45.78 28.27
C MET A 59 12.61 -44.35 28.04
N THR A 60 13.19 -43.72 29.04
CA THR A 60 13.74 -42.37 28.95
C THR A 60 14.91 -42.32 27.96
N GLU A 61 15.85 -43.28 28.07
CA GLU A 61 16.98 -43.42 27.14
C GLU A 61 16.51 -43.58 25.66
N LEU A 62 15.55 -44.47 25.43
CA LEU A 62 15.03 -44.75 24.10
C LEU A 62 14.27 -43.57 23.51
N LYS A 63 13.49 -42.86 24.32
CA LYS A 63 12.79 -41.62 23.89
C LYS A 63 13.79 -40.52 23.51
N GLU A 64 14.83 -40.34 24.32
CA GLU A 64 15.86 -39.35 24.01
C GLU A 64 16.64 -39.70 22.75
N LYS A 65 17.01 -40.98 22.57
CA LYS A 65 17.64 -41.46 21.32
C LYS A 65 16.76 -41.21 20.08
N LYS A 66 15.45 -41.49 20.19
CA LYS A 66 14.49 -41.26 19.09
C LYS A 66 14.38 -39.78 18.79
N LYS A 67 14.36 -38.90 19.81
CA LYS A 67 14.36 -37.47 19.67
C LYS A 67 15.63 -36.95 18.99
N GLN A 68 16.79 -37.40 19.44
CA GLN A 68 18.10 -37.04 18.86
C GLN A 68 18.21 -37.46 17.39
N ALA A 69 17.78 -38.67 17.05
CA ALA A 69 17.75 -39.17 15.68
C ALA A 69 16.82 -38.33 14.79
N ARG A 70 15.68 -37.92 15.33
CA ARG A 70 14.75 -37.04 14.61
C ARG A 70 15.38 -35.65 14.37
N LEU A 71 15.96 -35.05 15.39
CA LEU A 71 16.63 -33.76 15.28
C LEU A 71 17.82 -33.79 14.32
N ALA A 72 18.56 -34.90 14.28
CA ALA A 72 19.66 -35.08 13.32
C ALA A 72 19.17 -35.27 11.88
N ALA A 73 17.99 -35.84 11.69
CA ALA A 73 17.39 -36.01 10.36
C ALA A 73 16.70 -34.73 9.85
N GLU A 74 16.23 -33.86 10.76
CA GLU A 74 15.59 -32.59 10.47
C GLU A 74 16.60 -31.43 10.40
N VAL A 75 17.74 -31.63 9.72
CA VAL A 75 18.75 -30.58 9.51
C VAL A 75 18.20 -29.57 8.53
N ILE A 76 17.97 -28.35 9.02
CA ILE A 76 17.60 -27.20 8.20
C ILE A 76 18.88 -26.38 7.98
N ASP A 77 19.22 -26.13 6.72
CA ASP A 77 20.29 -25.20 6.39
C ASP A 77 19.84 -23.75 6.64
N VAL A 78 20.26 -23.21 7.77
CA VAL A 78 19.94 -21.83 8.15
C VAL A 78 20.73 -20.77 7.37
N THR A 79 21.69 -21.19 6.54
CA THR A 79 22.45 -20.28 5.66
C THR A 79 21.77 -20.10 4.31
N GLU A 80 20.78 -20.91 3.99
CA GLU A 80 19.99 -20.77 2.78
C GLU A 80 19.20 -19.44 2.85
N PRO A 81 19.36 -18.55 1.85
CA PRO A 81 18.67 -17.27 1.87
C PRO A 81 17.16 -17.49 1.82
N GLY A 82 16.44 -16.87 2.73
CA GLY A 82 14.97 -16.88 2.74
C GLY A 82 14.41 -16.32 1.42
N ARG A 83 13.21 -16.73 1.04
CA ARG A 83 12.50 -16.09 -0.08
C ARG A 83 12.27 -14.62 0.25
N ILE A 84 13.01 -13.73 -0.44
CA ILE A 84 12.76 -12.31 -0.41
C ILE A 84 11.40 -12.09 -1.08
N LYS A 85 10.42 -11.57 -0.33
CA LYS A 85 9.18 -11.12 -0.94
C LYS A 85 9.52 -9.93 -1.81
N GLU A 86 9.28 -10.03 -3.11
CA GLU A 86 9.34 -8.88 -3.99
C GLU A 86 8.29 -7.86 -3.51
N LEU A 87 8.77 -6.69 -3.11
CA LEU A 87 7.89 -5.58 -2.77
C LEU A 87 7.27 -5.09 -4.08
N GLY A 88 5.95 -4.94 -4.08
CA GLY A 88 5.26 -4.33 -5.21
C GLY A 88 5.79 -2.91 -5.46
N VAL A 89 5.80 -2.48 -6.71
CA VAL A 89 6.18 -1.13 -7.12
C VAL A 89 4.91 -0.28 -7.32
N LYS A 90 5.00 1.02 -7.02
CA LYS A 90 3.92 1.96 -7.30
C LYS A 90 3.72 2.11 -8.82
N HIS A 91 2.47 2.27 -9.23
CA HIS A 91 2.16 2.58 -10.63
C HIS A 91 2.88 3.88 -11.08
N PRO A 92 3.35 4.00 -12.33
CA PRO A 92 4.06 5.20 -12.80
C PRO A 92 3.31 6.51 -12.56
N ILE A 93 2.01 6.56 -12.79
CA ILE A 93 1.17 7.75 -12.51
C ILE A 93 1.24 8.12 -11.03
N THR A 94 1.15 7.14 -10.11
CA THR A 94 1.27 7.39 -8.68
C THR A 94 2.65 7.93 -8.30
N GLN A 95 3.71 7.40 -8.92
CA GLN A 95 5.07 7.90 -8.70
C GLN A 95 5.20 9.35 -9.15
N THR A 96 4.67 9.69 -10.34
CA THR A 96 4.67 11.04 -10.86
C THR A 96 3.88 12.02 -9.98
N ILE A 97 2.69 11.64 -9.51
CA ILE A 97 1.90 12.45 -8.57
C ILE A 97 2.66 12.67 -7.26
N ASP A 98 3.29 11.63 -6.72
CA ASP A 98 4.11 11.72 -5.50
C ASP A 98 5.29 12.68 -5.70
N GLU A 99 5.95 12.65 -6.86
CA GLU A 99 7.07 13.53 -7.21
C GLU A 99 6.61 14.98 -7.34
N MET A 100 5.57 15.24 -8.10
CA MET A 100 4.97 16.58 -8.22
C MET A 100 4.54 17.12 -6.85
N SER A 101 3.88 16.30 -6.05
CA SER A 101 3.44 16.67 -4.70
C SER A 101 4.62 17.05 -3.80
N LYS A 102 5.72 16.31 -3.84
CA LYS A 102 6.94 16.64 -3.09
C LYS A 102 7.53 17.98 -3.52
N ILE A 103 7.59 18.24 -4.83
CA ILE A 103 8.09 19.52 -5.36
C ILE A 103 7.27 20.68 -4.80
N PHE A 104 5.95 20.59 -4.87
CA PHE A 104 5.07 21.66 -4.39
C PHE A 104 5.09 21.80 -2.85
N MET A 105 5.13 20.68 -2.10
CA MET A 105 5.29 20.72 -0.64
C MET A 105 6.58 21.42 -0.22
N ASN A 106 7.68 21.20 -0.94
CA ASN A 106 8.95 21.89 -0.70
C ASN A 106 8.86 23.40 -0.99
N MET A 107 7.93 23.83 -1.82
CA MET A 107 7.61 25.25 -2.06
C MET A 107 6.55 25.81 -1.09
N GLY A 108 6.14 25.04 -0.07
CA GLY A 108 5.21 25.45 0.98
C GLY A 108 3.73 25.27 0.62
N PHE A 109 3.39 24.40 -0.31
CA PHE A 109 2.01 24.05 -0.62
C PHE A 109 1.51 22.92 0.27
N GLU A 110 0.23 22.98 0.63
CA GLU A 110 -0.51 21.88 1.26
C GLU A 110 -1.23 21.05 0.19
N ILE A 111 -1.37 19.75 0.45
CA ILE A 111 -2.21 18.87 -0.39
C ILE A 111 -3.64 18.93 0.14
N VAL A 112 -4.59 19.19 -0.75
CA VAL A 112 -6.02 19.16 -0.47
C VAL A 112 -6.73 18.21 -1.41
N GLU A 113 -7.74 17.51 -0.91
CA GLU A 113 -8.49 16.51 -1.66
C GLU A 113 -9.97 16.91 -1.74
N GLY A 114 -10.66 16.39 -2.73
CA GLY A 114 -12.09 16.54 -2.91
C GLY A 114 -12.73 15.37 -3.65
N PRO A 115 -14.06 15.30 -3.68
CA PRO A 115 -14.79 14.18 -4.26
C PRO A 115 -14.62 14.11 -5.78
N GLU A 116 -14.59 12.89 -6.33
CA GLU A 116 -14.60 12.65 -7.78
C GLU A 116 -16.00 12.83 -8.38
N VAL A 117 -17.03 12.49 -7.60
CA VAL A 117 -18.43 12.76 -7.92
C VAL A 117 -18.77 14.14 -7.37
N GLU A 118 -19.08 15.09 -8.25
CA GLU A 118 -19.17 16.49 -7.92
C GLU A 118 -20.53 17.08 -8.36
N THR A 119 -20.89 18.22 -7.78
CA THR A 119 -22.06 18.95 -8.25
C THR A 119 -21.74 19.80 -9.47
N VAL A 120 -22.74 19.97 -10.33
CA VAL A 120 -22.65 20.89 -11.50
C VAL A 120 -22.24 22.30 -11.02
N PHE A 121 -22.79 22.76 -9.89
CA PHE A 121 -22.44 24.06 -9.30
C PHE A 121 -20.93 24.17 -9.03
N MET A 122 -20.33 23.23 -8.32
CA MET A 122 -18.92 23.28 -7.94
C MET A 122 -17.96 23.12 -9.15
N ASN A 123 -18.37 22.29 -10.13
CA ASN A 123 -17.52 22.03 -11.30
C ASN A 123 -17.58 23.13 -12.38
N PHE A 124 -18.66 23.94 -12.38
CA PHE A 124 -18.89 24.94 -13.42
C PHE A 124 -19.25 26.33 -12.86
N ASP A 125 -20.36 26.45 -12.14
CA ASP A 125 -20.87 27.77 -11.73
C ASP A 125 -19.90 28.48 -10.80
N ALA A 126 -19.39 27.79 -9.79
CA ALA A 126 -18.38 28.29 -8.85
C ALA A 126 -17.05 28.65 -9.53
N LEU A 127 -16.80 28.10 -10.71
CA LEU A 127 -15.63 28.36 -11.54
C LEU A 127 -15.90 29.33 -12.70
N ASN A 128 -16.96 30.15 -12.60
CA ASN A 128 -17.32 31.13 -13.60
C ASN A 128 -17.60 30.56 -15.00
N ALA A 129 -17.85 29.24 -15.12
CA ALA A 129 -18.25 28.60 -16.38
C ALA A 129 -19.77 28.66 -16.49
N GLY A 130 -20.31 29.61 -17.24
CA GLY A 130 -21.73 29.86 -17.39
C GLY A 130 -22.52 28.71 -18.04
N PRO A 131 -23.88 28.77 -18.04
CA PRO A 131 -24.74 27.65 -18.47
C PRO A 131 -24.54 27.23 -19.93
N ASN A 132 -24.06 28.14 -20.78
CA ASN A 132 -23.81 27.86 -22.18
C ASN A 132 -22.33 27.52 -22.51
N HIS A 133 -21.54 27.23 -21.49
CA HIS A 133 -20.13 26.87 -21.68
C HIS A 133 -20.02 25.50 -22.36
N PRO A 134 -19.21 25.32 -23.43
CA PRO A 134 -19.12 24.08 -24.21
C PRO A 134 -18.82 22.85 -23.31
N SER A 135 -17.92 22.97 -22.34
CA SER A 135 -17.57 21.87 -21.42
C SER A 135 -18.73 21.31 -20.62
N ARG A 136 -19.91 21.96 -20.60
CA ARG A 136 -21.13 21.44 -19.97
C ARG A 136 -21.92 20.52 -20.89
N ASP A 137 -21.53 20.39 -22.15
CA ASP A 137 -22.21 19.50 -23.08
C ASP A 137 -22.10 18.03 -22.62
N LEU A 138 -23.14 17.25 -22.89
CA LEU A 138 -23.17 15.81 -22.61
C LEU A 138 -22.11 15.04 -23.42
N THR A 139 -21.59 15.63 -24.48
CA THR A 139 -20.50 15.06 -25.27
C THR A 139 -19.14 15.20 -24.58
N ASP A 140 -19.00 16.13 -23.63
CA ASP A 140 -17.72 16.43 -22.96
C ASP A 140 -17.72 16.01 -21.48
N THR A 141 -18.89 15.94 -20.82
CA THR A 141 -19.03 15.70 -19.39
C THR A 141 -19.89 14.48 -19.08
N PHE A 142 -19.42 13.60 -18.19
CA PHE A 142 -20.20 12.49 -17.67
C PHE A 142 -21.18 12.94 -16.58
N TYR A 143 -22.47 12.99 -16.91
CA TYR A 143 -23.54 13.28 -15.98
C TYR A 143 -24.06 11.99 -15.30
N ILE A 144 -24.21 12.02 -13.98
CA ILE A 144 -24.85 10.97 -13.18
C ILE A 144 -26.33 11.32 -13.01
N THR A 145 -26.60 12.59 -12.72
CA THR A 145 -27.93 13.21 -12.69
C THR A 145 -27.84 14.61 -13.27
N ASP A 146 -28.96 15.32 -13.42
CA ASP A 146 -28.97 16.71 -13.92
C ASP A 146 -28.06 17.68 -13.10
N ASN A 147 -27.83 17.36 -11.81
CA ASN A 147 -27.06 18.19 -10.90
C ASN A 147 -25.74 17.54 -10.40
N THR A 148 -25.43 16.32 -10.84
CA THR A 148 -24.28 15.55 -10.35
C THR A 148 -23.51 14.95 -11.52
N ILE A 149 -22.19 15.15 -11.49
CA ILE A 149 -21.28 14.74 -12.57
C ILE A 149 -20.05 14.01 -12.02
N LEU A 150 -19.31 13.35 -12.90
CA LEU A 150 -17.90 13.06 -12.65
C LEU A 150 -17.10 14.33 -12.96
N ARG A 151 -16.28 14.80 -12.02
CA ARG A 151 -15.54 16.07 -12.17
C ARG A 151 -14.64 16.04 -13.43
N THR A 152 -14.70 17.10 -14.21
CA THR A 152 -13.93 17.24 -15.46
C THR A 152 -12.52 17.80 -15.24
N GLN A 153 -12.26 18.29 -14.04
CA GLN A 153 -11.01 18.92 -13.58
C GLN A 153 -10.93 18.86 -12.06
N THR A 154 -9.77 19.13 -11.48
CA THR A 154 -9.62 19.20 -10.01
C THR A 154 -9.93 20.57 -9.44
N SER A 155 -10.26 21.56 -10.26
CA SER A 155 -10.65 22.93 -9.86
C SER A 155 -11.82 23.03 -8.88
N PRO A 156 -12.82 22.10 -8.85
CA PRO A 156 -13.82 22.10 -7.78
C PRO A 156 -13.23 22.04 -6.36
N VAL A 157 -12.07 21.40 -6.20
CA VAL A 157 -11.37 21.36 -4.91
C VAL A 157 -10.88 22.76 -4.51
N GLN A 158 -10.46 23.58 -5.48
CA GLN A 158 -10.10 24.98 -5.22
C GLN A 158 -11.32 25.78 -4.70
N ALA A 159 -12.47 25.65 -5.35
CA ALA A 159 -13.71 26.30 -4.92
C ALA A 159 -14.09 25.86 -3.51
N ARG A 160 -14.04 24.57 -3.21
CA ARG A 160 -14.28 24.02 -1.86
C ARG A 160 -13.30 24.55 -0.82
N THR A 161 -12.04 24.69 -1.18
CA THR A 161 -10.99 25.21 -0.30
C THR A 161 -11.24 26.69 0.02
N LEU A 162 -11.64 27.50 -0.98
CA LEU A 162 -12.00 28.91 -0.79
C LEU A 162 -13.20 29.08 0.17
N LEU A 163 -14.14 28.13 0.18
CA LEU A 163 -15.29 28.14 1.10
C LEU A 163 -14.94 27.74 2.55
N THR A 164 -13.80 27.07 2.76
CA THR A 164 -13.48 26.44 4.04
C THR A 164 -12.21 26.96 4.71
N LYS A 165 -11.32 27.59 3.95
CA LYS A 165 -10.04 28.13 4.44
C LYS A 165 -9.94 29.62 4.19
N GLU A 166 -9.43 30.34 5.19
CA GLU A 166 -9.09 31.76 5.08
C GLU A 166 -7.72 31.97 4.44
N PRO A 167 -7.54 32.98 3.57
CA PRO A 167 -6.22 33.37 3.09
C PRO A 167 -5.30 33.89 4.23
N PRO A 168 -3.95 33.78 4.09
CA PRO A 168 -3.27 33.30 2.92
C PRO A 168 -3.20 31.78 2.81
N MET A 169 -3.27 31.25 1.58
CA MET A 169 -3.18 29.81 1.36
C MET A 169 -2.36 29.49 0.09
N LYS A 170 -1.67 28.33 0.14
CA LYS A 170 -0.99 27.69 -1.01
C LYS A 170 -1.39 26.22 -0.97
N VAL A 171 -2.16 25.78 -1.94
CA VAL A 171 -2.67 24.41 -1.99
C VAL A 171 -2.45 23.78 -3.36
N ILE A 172 -2.27 22.46 -3.40
CA ILE A 172 -2.37 21.64 -4.59
C ILE A 172 -3.45 20.59 -4.41
N SER A 173 -4.14 20.26 -5.49
CA SER A 173 -5.15 19.20 -5.51
C SER A 173 -4.82 18.18 -6.61
N PRO A 174 -4.09 17.10 -6.28
CA PRO A 174 -3.94 15.96 -7.16
C PRO A 174 -5.23 15.15 -7.20
N GLY A 175 -5.58 14.64 -8.38
CA GLY A 175 -6.76 13.80 -8.45
C GLY A 175 -7.08 13.29 -9.85
N ARG A 176 -7.97 12.30 -9.87
CA ARG A 176 -8.54 11.71 -11.07
C ARG A 176 -9.65 12.59 -11.60
N VAL A 177 -9.71 12.73 -12.91
CA VAL A 177 -10.70 13.53 -13.62
C VAL A 177 -11.24 12.77 -14.83
N TYR A 178 -12.38 13.21 -15.35
CA TYR A 178 -13.18 12.48 -16.31
C TYR A 178 -13.67 13.38 -17.44
N ARG A 179 -13.50 12.94 -18.68
CA ARG A 179 -14.05 13.62 -19.87
C ARG A 179 -14.55 12.58 -20.87
N CYS A 180 -15.59 12.91 -21.61
CA CYS A 180 -16.18 12.03 -22.62
C CYS A 180 -15.33 11.93 -23.90
N ASP A 181 -14.01 12.01 -23.78
CA ASP A 181 -13.09 11.90 -24.92
C ASP A 181 -13.09 10.48 -25.49
N THR A 182 -13.04 10.39 -26.81
CA THR A 182 -12.79 9.12 -27.49
C THR A 182 -11.33 8.70 -27.25
N PRO A 183 -11.08 7.47 -26.72
CA PRO A 183 -9.72 7.02 -26.46
C PRO A 183 -8.85 6.99 -27.70
N ASP A 184 -7.68 7.64 -27.63
CA ASP A 184 -6.64 7.59 -28.65
C ASP A 184 -5.24 7.49 -27.99
N ALA A 185 -4.18 7.74 -28.75
CA ALA A 185 -2.80 7.67 -28.23
C ALA A 185 -2.47 8.77 -27.20
N THR A 186 -3.26 9.85 -27.14
CA THR A 186 -3.02 11.05 -26.33
C THR A 186 -4.20 11.41 -25.41
N HIS A 187 -5.38 10.85 -25.64
CA HIS A 187 -6.58 11.11 -24.86
C HIS A 187 -7.09 9.85 -24.17
N SER A 188 -7.49 10.00 -22.93
CA SER A 188 -8.16 8.97 -22.14
C SER A 188 -9.37 9.60 -21.46
N PRO A 189 -10.53 8.91 -21.41
CA PRO A 189 -11.70 9.43 -20.69
C PRO A 189 -11.47 9.55 -19.18
N VAL A 190 -10.44 8.88 -18.67
CA VAL A 190 -10.00 8.95 -17.27
C VAL A 190 -8.53 9.31 -17.25
N PHE A 191 -8.20 10.43 -16.63
CA PHE A 191 -6.81 10.88 -16.49
C PHE A 191 -6.59 11.56 -15.13
N HIS A 192 -5.40 12.06 -14.87
CA HIS A 192 -5.05 12.69 -13.60
C HIS A 192 -4.58 14.12 -13.84
N GLN A 193 -4.96 15.01 -12.94
CA GLN A 193 -4.48 16.38 -12.89
C GLN A 193 -3.90 16.69 -11.52
N VAL A 194 -2.98 17.66 -11.49
CA VAL A 194 -2.53 18.31 -10.27
C VAL A 194 -2.73 19.80 -10.48
N GLU A 195 -3.66 20.41 -9.76
CA GLU A 195 -3.89 21.85 -9.83
C GLU A 195 -3.36 22.56 -8.60
N GLY A 196 -2.86 23.76 -8.77
CA GLY A 196 -2.34 24.59 -7.68
C GLY A 196 -3.16 25.90 -7.56
N LEU A 197 -3.38 26.32 -6.31
CA LEU A 197 -3.99 27.62 -5.99
C LEU A 197 -3.13 28.34 -4.94
N VAL A 198 -2.86 29.60 -5.20
CA VAL A 198 -2.25 30.52 -4.23
C VAL A 198 -3.15 31.73 -4.08
N VAL A 199 -3.55 32.04 -2.83
CA VAL A 199 -4.32 33.23 -2.49
C VAL A 199 -3.61 33.96 -1.37
N GLY A 200 -3.37 35.25 -1.55
CA GLY A 200 -2.68 36.08 -0.57
C GLY A 200 -2.55 37.53 -1.07
N GLU A 201 -2.06 38.41 -0.20
CA GLU A 201 -1.84 39.81 -0.54
C GLU A 201 -0.65 39.96 -1.50
N GLY A 202 -0.79 40.80 -2.50
CA GLY A 202 0.28 41.16 -3.42
C GLY A 202 0.72 40.06 -4.39
N ILE A 203 -0.04 38.96 -4.52
CA ILE A 203 0.24 37.90 -5.49
C ILE A 203 0.05 38.42 -6.92
N THR A 204 1.04 38.18 -7.76
CA THR A 204 1.10 38.72 -9.12
C THR A 204 1.31 37.60 -10.16
N MET A 205 1.13 37.95 -11.43
CA MET A 205 1.50 37.05 -12.55
C MET A 205 3.00 36.72 -12.58
N ALA A 206 3.86 37.55 -12.00
CA ALA A 206 5.29 37.27 -11.89
C ALA A 206 5.55 36.14 -10.86
N ASP A 207 4.81 36.12 -9.77
CA ASP A 207 4.89 35.03 -8.77
C ASP A 207 4.43 33.71 -9.35
N LEU A 208 3.31 33.72 -10.14
CA LEU A 208 2.85 32.56 -10.87
C LEU A 208 3.92 32.03 -11.83
N LYS A 209 4.51 32.90 -12.64
CA LYS A 209 5.60 32.53 -13.56
C LYS A 209 6.81 31.97 -12.84
N GLY A 210 7.21 32.58 -11.73
CA GLY A 210 8.32 32.12 -10.90
C GLY A 210 8.07 30.73 -10.33
N THR A 211 6.89 30.50 -9.76
CA THR A 211 6.46 29.21 -9.20
C THR A 211 6.46 28.10 -10.25
N LEU A 212 5.85 28.35 -11.41
CA LEU A 212 5.78 27.37 -12.51
C LEU A 212 7.15 27.14 -13.16
N GLY A 213 7.99 28.16 -13.26
CA GLY A 213 9.37 28.01 -13.73
C GLY A 213 10.21 27.15 -12.79
N GLU A 214 10.04 27.30 -11.48
CA GLU A 214 10.73 26.48 -10.48
C GLU A 214 10.22 25.03 -10.53
N PHE A 215 8.92 24.83 -10.59
CA PHE A 215 8.34 23.51 -10.79
C PHE A 215 8.91 22.82 -12.05
N ALA A 216 8.96 23.53 -13.17
CA ALA A 216 9.46 22.98 -14.43
C ALA A 216 10.94 22.54 -14.33
N ARG A 217 11.78 23.34 -13.66
CA ARG A 217 13.20 22.98 -13.44
C ARG A 217 13.37 21.75 -12.53
N GLN A 218 12.57 21.67 -11.48
CA GLN A 218 12.65 20.52 -10.56
C GLN A 218 12.12 19.24 -11.18
N MET A 219 11.06 19.34 -12.03
CA MET A 219 10.42 18.18 -12.63
C MET A 219 11.15 17.66 -13.89
N PHE A 220 11.65 18.54 -14.73
CA PHE A 220 12.20 18.19 -16.05
C PHE A 220 13.71 18.47 -16.20
N GLY A 221 14.33 19.04 -15.17
CA GLY A 221 15.76 19.32 -15.14
C GLY A 221 16.10 20.83 -15.11
N PRO A 222 17.29 21.20 -14.61
CA PRO A 222 17.68 22.58 -14.29
C PRO A 222 17.71 23.51 -15.50
N ASP A 223 17.94 22.98 -16.70
CA ASP A 223 18.04 23.76 -17.94
C ASP A 223 16.69 23.93 -18.65
N THR A 224 15.59 23.47 -18.03
CA THR A 224 14.24 23.56 -18.60
C THR A 224 13.79 25.02 -18.69
N LEU A 225 13.45 25.46 -19.90
CA LEU A 225 12.87 26.77 -20.17
C LEU A 225 11.35 26.67 -20.18
N THR A 226 10.68 27.74 -19.74
CA THR A 226 9.22 27.88 -19.81
C THR A 226 8.82 28.98 -20.75
N LYS A 227 7.77 28.75 -21.53
CA LYS A 227 7.15 29.71 -22.43
C LYS A 227 5.66 29.85 -22.13
N PHE A 228 5.19 31.06 -21.88
CA PHE A 228 3.80 31.37 -21.57
C PHE A 228 3.13 31.92 -22.87
N ARG A 229 2.04 31.24 -23.26
CA ARG A 229 1.21 31.67 -24.41
C ARG A 229 -0.14 32.18 -23.89
N PRO A 230 -0.59 33.41 -24.24
CA PRO A 230 -1.92 33.88 -23.85
C PRO A 230 -3.01 32.88 -24.27
N HIS A 231 -3.93 32.62 -23.35
CA HIS A 231 -5.09 31.75 -23.57
C HIS A 231 -6.30 32.25 -22.78
N HIS A 232 -7.45 31.63 -22.92
CA HIS A 232 -8.66 31.97 -22.17
C HIS A 232 -9.18 30.77 -21.38
N PHE A 233 -9.40 30.98 -20.09
CA PHE A 233 -10.16 30.07 -19.24
C PHE A 233 -11.21 30.87 -18.47
N PRO A 234 -12.44 30.33 -18.23
CA PRO A 234 -13.51 31.08 -17.55
C PRO A 234 -13.18 31.44 -16.09
N PHE A 235 -12.33 30.67 -15.44
CA PHE A 235 -11.98 30.81 -14.01
C PHE A 235 -10.68 31.59 -13.78
N THR A 236 -10.01 32.07 -14.83
CA THR A 236 -8.77 32.88 -14.71
C THR A 236 -8.76 34.06 -15.68
N GLU A 237 -8.18 35.19 -15.24
CA GLU A 237 -7.93 36.38 -16.10
C GLU A 237 -6.83 37.25 -15.46
N PRO A 238 -5.69 37.50 -16.13
CA PRO A 238 -5.27 36.91 -17.43
C PRO A 238 -4.96 35.41 -17.31
N SER A 239 -5.08 34.73 -18.44
CA SER A 239 -4.82 33.30 -18.57
C SER A 239 -3.71 33.02 -19.55
N ALA A 240 -3.00 31.92 -19.37
CA ALA A 240 -1.96 31.45 -20.28
C ALA A 240 -1.87 29.92 -20.28
N GLU A 241 -1.40 29.36 -21.36
CA GLU A 241 -0.85 28.02 -21.46
C GLU A 241 0.65 28.06 -21.23
N VAL A 242 1.22 27.01 -20.66
CA VAL A 242 2.66 26.90 -20.38
C VAL A 242 3.23 25.73 -21.11
N ASP A 243 4.23 26.05 -21.97
CA ASP A 243 5.07 25.08 -22.63
C ASP A 243 6.42 25.02 -21.92
N VAL A 244 7.02 23.82 -21.89
CA VAL A 244 8.40 23.60 -21.47
C VAL A 244 9.26 23.25 -22.69
N SER A 245 10.56 23.59 -22.65
CA SER A 245 11.50 23.09 -23.64
C SER A 245 11.52 21.58 -23.65
N CYS A 246 11.52 20.96 -24.81
CA CYS A 246 11.41 19.51 -24.94
C CYS A 246 12.59 18.83 -24.21
N PHE A 247 12.30 18.09 -23.16
CA PHE A 247 13.30 17.38 -22.33
C PHE A 247 14.07 16.29 -23.11
N LYS A 248 13.56 15.85 -24.26
CA LYS A 248 14.23 14.84 -25.10
C LYS A 248 15.26 15.45 -26.04
N CYS A 249 14.98 16.61 -26.63
CA CYS A 249 15.85 17.25 -27.66
C CYS A 249 16.39 18.62 -27.22
N GLY A 250 16.18 19.04 -25.98
CA GLY A 250 16.68 20.35 -25.51
C GLY A 250 16.10 21.57 -26.24
N GLY A 251 15.02 21.40 -27.01
CA GLY A 251 14.42 22.49 -27.79
C GLY A 251 14.73 22.48 -29.31
N GLU A 252 15.57 21.56 -29.79
CA GLU A 252 15.96 21.48 -31.20
C GLU A 252 14.85 20.96 -32.13
N GLY A 253 13.88 20.24 -31.57
CA GLY A 253 12.80 19.62 -32.34
C GLY A 253 13.02 18.12 -32.56
N CYS A 254 12.02 17.30 -32.23
CA CYS A 254 12.05 15.84 -32.39
C CYS A 254 10.63 15.28 -32.58
N SER A 255 10.52 13.95 -32.71
CA SER A 255 9.21 13.27 -32.82
C SER A 255 8.31 13.45 -31.60
N VAL A 256 8.87 13.64 -30.39
CA VAL A 256 8.09 13.83 -29.15
C VAL A 256 7.42 15.21 -29.15
N CYS A 257 8.16 16.25 -29.47
CA CYS A 257 7.63 17.63 -29.57
C CYS A 257 7.08 17.96 -30.96
N LYS A 258 6.95 16.97 -31.84
CA LYS A 258 6.46 17.16 -33.24
C LYS A 258 7.21 18.25 -34.01
N GLY A 259 8.51 18.37 -33.76
CA GLY A 259 9.40 19.35 -34.44
C GLY A 259 9.37 20.76 -33.82
N SER A 260 8.48 21.06 -32.88
CA SER A 260 8.32 22.42 -32.31
C SER A 260 9.42 22.81 -31.30
N GLY A 261 10.11 21.85 -30.70
CA GLY A 261 11.04 22.08 -29.60
C GLY A 261 10.36 22.33 -28.24
N TRP A 262 9.02 22.41 -28.20
CA TRP A 262 8.23 22.74 -27.01
C TRP A 262 7.16 21.68 -26.72
N ILE A 263 6.80 21.48 -25.45
CA ILE A 263 5.75 20.59 -25.02
C ILE A 263 4.83 21.37 -24.07
N GLU A 264 3.56 21.46 -24.41
CA GLU A 264 2.53 22.03 -23.54
C GLU A 264 2.30 21.10 -22.36
N ILE A 265 2.29 21.67 -21.13
CA ILE A 265 2.16 20.90 -19.90
C ILE A 265 0.95 21.31 -19.04
N LEU A 266 0.52 22.57 -19.10
CA LEU A 266 -0.58 23.07 -18.25
C LEU A 266 -1.16 24.40 -18.73
N GLY A 267 -2.39 24.70 -18.27
CA GLY A 267 -2.96 26.03 -18.27
C GLY A 267 -2.78 26.72 -16.91
N CYS A 268 -2.66 28.04 -16.91
CA CYS A 268 -2.52 28.83 -15.69
C CYS A 268 -3.15 30.23 -15.84
N GLY A 269 -3.27 30.95 -14.74
CA GLY A 269 -3.74 32.34 -14.76
C GLY A 269 -3.97 32.90 -13.36
N MET A 270 -4.28 34.19 -13.31
CA MET A 270 -4.77 34.83 -12.09
C MET A 270 -6.24 34.44 -11.89
N VAL A 271 -6.62 34.09 -10.65
CA VAL A 271 -7.99 33.66 -10.35
C VAL A 271 -8.98 34.77 -10.68
N HIS A 272 -10.02 34.43 -11.45
CA HIS A 272 -11.04 35.38 -11.86
C HIS A 272 -11.81 35.92 -10.64
N PRO A 273 -12.10 37.23 -10.54
CA PRO A 273 -12.79 37.81 -9.38
C PRO A 273 -14.13 37.15 -9.03
N ASN A 274 -14.83 36.58 -10.02
CA ASN A 274 -16.09 35.88 -9.77
C ASN A 274 -15.89 34.56 -9.01
N VAL A 275 -14.78 33.89 -9.20
CA VAL A 275 -14.42 32.66 -8.45
C VAL A 275 -14.11 33.00 -6.98
N LEU A 276 -13.53 34.18 -6.72
CA LEU A 276 -13.23 34.64 -5.37
C LEU A 276 -14.47 35.14 -4.60
N LYS A 277 -15.63 35.24 -5.26
CA LYS A 277 -16.91 35.67 -4.65
C LYS A 277 -17.79 34.50 -4.21
N VAL A 278 -17.39 33.28 -4.48
CA VAL A 278 -18.13 32.04 -4.12
C VAL A 278 -18.05 31.70 -2.60
#